data_cce5a59ff9c6ab91a8d9d3fe370c25c4
#
_entry.id   cce5a59ff9c6ab91a8d9d3fe370c25c4
#
_cell.length_a   1.000
_cell.length_b   1.000
_cell.length_c   1.000
_cell.angle_alpha   90.00
_cell.angle_beta   90.00
_cell.angle_gamma   90.00
#
_symmetry.space_group_name_H-M   'P 1'
#
loop_
_entity.id
_entity.type
_entity.pdbx_description
1 polymer ?
#
loop_
_entity_poly.entity_id
_entity_poly.type
_entity_poly.pdbx_seq_one_letter_code
_entity_poly.pdbx_strand_id
1 'polypeptide(L)'
;VPAKAMHAAKSRLNRDELVAAFLTDTVTALIGSPRVGCVSVITSDRELEALAKGLGAQTVLEPTPSGLLTALELGMYTIQPSMGTVIALGDLPCLTPADVNAFLESADLHDSSFLCDSEGTGSTMWARRPGSTALPHFGIRSRAAHRESGSIEIPGSPRAHRDVDTPTALWDAI
;
A
#
# COMPACT_ATOMS: atom_id res chain seq x y z
N VAL A 1 5.22 1.26 0.00
CA VAL A 1 4.34 0.77 -1.09
C VAL A 1 5.04 -0.38 -1.81
N PRO A 2 4.58 -1.63 -1.67
CA PRO A 2 5.07 -2.74 -2.49
C PRO A 2 4.48 -2.61 -3.91
N ALA A 3 5.31 -2.73 -4.93
CA ALA A 3 4.90 -2.70 -6.32
C ALA A 3 5.45 -3.93 -7.07
N LYS A 4 4.52 -4.78 -7.55
CA LYS A 4 4.88 -5.96 -8.34
C LYS A 4 5.47 -5.56 -9.69
N ALA A 5 6.46 -6.34 -10.17
CA ALA A 5 7.01 -6.17 -11.50
C ALA A 5 5.90 -6.26 -12.57
N MET A 6 5.98 -5.40 -13.58
CA MET A 6 5.00 -5.32 -14.67
C MET A 6 4.79 -6.68 -15.37
N HIS A 7 5.86 -7.44 -15.58
CA HIS A 7 5.78 -8.77 -16.20
C HIS A 7 5.08 -9.84 -15.35
N ALA A 8 5.05 -9.68 -14.02
CA ALA A 8 4.33 -10.58 -13.13
C ALA A 8 2.83 -10.24 -13.00
N ALA A 9 2.44 -9.01 -13.34
CA ALA A 9 1.06 -8.54 -13.32
C ALA A 9 0.25 -8.98 -14.56
N LYS A 10 0.90 -9.52 -15.60
CA LYS A 10 0.28 -9.89 -16.90
C LYS A 10 -0.85 -10.90 -16.86
N SER A 11 -1.07 -11.60 -15.77
CA SER A 11 -1.99 -12.74 -15.80
C SER A 11 -3.48 -12.37 -15.78
N ARG A 12 -3.85 -11.15 -15.38
CA ARG A 12 -5.27 -10.76 -15.23
C ARG A 12 -5.69 -9.48 -15.96
N LEU A 13 -4.85 -8.45 -15.98
CA LEU A 13 -5.20 -7.15 -16.61
C LEU A 13 -4.47 -6.89 -17.93
N ASN A 14 -3.48 -7.70 -18.29
CA ASN A 14 -2.70 -7.67 -19.54
C ASN A 14 -2.14 -6.28 -19.95
N ARG A 15 -1.87 -5.35 -18.97
CA ARG A 15 -1.46 -3.98 -19.25
C ARG A 15 -0.45 -3.47 -18.23
N ASP A 16 0.82 -3.50 -18.60
CA ASP A 16 1.91 -2.90 -17.81
C ASP A 16 1.66 -1.39 -17.55
N GLU A 17 1.00 -0.70 -18.50
CA GLU A 17 0.57 0.69 -18.39
C GLU A 17 -0.38 0.94 -17.21
N LEU A 18 -1.30 0.01 -16.91
CA LEU A 18 -2.22 0.15 -15.79
C LEU A 18 -1.50 0.00 -14.45
N VAL A 19 -0.54 -0.89 -14.35
CA VAL A 19 0.27 -1.04 -13.11
C VAL A 19 1.02 0.25 -12.83
N ALA A 20 1.63 0.86 -13.84
CA ALA A 20 2.32 2.13 -13.73
C ALA A 20 1.35 3.28 -13.36
N ALA A 21 0.17 3.32 -13.97
CA ALA A 21 -0.86 4.32 -13.66
C ALA A 21 -1.34 4.19 -12.21
N PHE A 22 -1.70 3.01 -11.76
CA PHE A 22 -2.18 2.77 -10.39
C PHE A 22 -1.12 3.10 -9.34
N LEU A 23 0.14 2.70 -9.61
CA LEU A 23 1.25 3.08 -8.73
C LEU A 23 1.42 4.60 -8.67
N THR A 24 1.29 5.30 -9.82
CA THR A 24 1.37 6.75 -9.90
C THR A 24 0.30 7.40 -9.02
N ASP A 25 -0.96 6.97 -9.15
CA ASP A 25 -2.07 7.51 -8.39
C ASP A 25 -1.90 7.26 -6.88
N THR A 26 -1.56 6.02 -6.51
CA THR A 26 -1.34 5.65 -5.10
C THR A 26 -0.17 6.45 -4.48
N VAL A 27 0.96 6.54 -5.16
CA VAL A 27 2.14 7.28 -4.67
C VAL A 27 1.83 8.77 -4.58
N THR A 28 1.13 9.34 -5.56
CA THR A 28 0.73 10.74 -5.56
C THR A 28 -0.21 11.06 -4.40
N ALA A 29 -1.18 10.18 -4.11
CA ALA A 29 -2.08 10.34 -2.97
C ALA A 29 -1.32 10.34 -1.64
N LEU A 30 -0.34 9.44 -1.48
CA LEU A 30 0.48 9.35 -0.28
C LEU A 30 1.38 10.59 -0.11
N ILE A 31 2.09 11.01 -1.16
CA ILE A 31 2.96 12.21 -1.13
C ILE A 31 2.13 13.47 -0.87
N GLY A 32 0.92 13.55 -1.39
CA GLY A 32 0.01 14.68 -1.19
C GLY A 32 -0.57 14.79 0.22
N SER A 33 -0.41 13.78 1.07
CA SER A 33 -0.84 13.81 2.46
C SER A 33 0.17 14.52 3.36
N PRO A 34 -0.17 15.60 4.06
CA PRO A 34 0.76 16.32 4.94
C PRO A 34 1.21 15.49 6.16
N ARG A 35 0.56 14.36 6.43
CA ARG A 35 0.94 13.42 7.50
C ARG A 35 1.98 12.40 7.06
N VAL A 36 2.29 12.32 5.77
CA VAL A 36 3.28 11.39 5.22
C VAL A 36 4.59 12.16 4.96
N GLY A 37 5.61 11.86 5.75
CA GLY A 37 6.91 12.53 5.65
C GLY A 37 7.76 12.05 4.48
N CYS A 38 7.65 10.76 4.12
CA CYS A 38 8.31 10.19 2.94
C CYS A 38 7.55 8.95 2.46
N VAL A 39 7.68 8.66 1.18
CA VAL A 39 7.13 7.44 0.55
C VAL A 39 8.30 6.62 0.02
N SER A 40 8.31 5.32 0.33
CA SER A 40 9.25 4.36 -0.24
C SER A 40 8.49 3.33 -1.07
N VAL A 41 8.90 3.12 -2.31
CA VAL A 41 8.37 2.09 -3.19
C VAL A 41 9.36 0.93 -3.24
N ILE A 42 8.88 -0.27 -2.95
CA ILE A 42 9.66 -1.50 -2.98
C ILE A 42 9.27 -2.27 -4.24
N THR A 43 10.23 -2.52 -5.11
CA THR A 43 9.97 -3.19 -6.39
C THR A 43 11.23 -3.92 -6.89
N SER A 44 11.05 -4.96 -7.69
CA SER A 44 12.12 -5.59 -8.47
C SER A 44 12.17 -5.10 -9.92
N ASP A 45 11.28 -4.16 -10.28
CA ASP A 45 11.12 -3.63 -11.62
C ASP A 45 11.81 -2.28 -11.77
N ARG A 46 12.75 -2.16 -12.74
CA ARG A 46 13.53 -0.95 -12.98
C ARG A 46 12.68 0.20 -13.54
N GLU A 47 11.64 -0.09 -14.30
CA GLU A 47 10.75 0.94 -14.86
C GLU A 47 9.87 1.53 -13.77
N LEU A 48 9.31 0.69 -12.87
CA LEU A 48 8.58 1.15 -11.71
C LEU A 48 9.48 1.89 -10.70
N GLU A 49 10.75 1.46 -10.56
CA GLU A 49 11.74 2.19 -9.77
C GLU A 49 11.95 3.61 -10.31
N ALA A 50 12.18 3.74 -11.62
CA ALA A 50 12.39 5.03 -12.27
C ALA A 50 11.15 5.94 -12.17
N LEU A 51 9.96 5.35 -12.38
CA LEU A 51 8.66 6.03 -12.22
C LEU A 51 8.51 6.59 -10.80
N ALA A 52 8.70 5.76 -9.77
CA ALA A 52 8.57 6.17 -8.38
C ALA A 52 9.54 7.30 -8.00
N LYS A 53 10.80 7.22 -8.47
CA LYS A 53 11.78 8.30 -8.29
C LYS A 53 11.32 9.60 -8.96
N GLY A 54 10.76 9.51 -10.17
CA GLY A 54 10.21 10.65 -10.90
C GLY A 54 9.05 11.34 -10.17
N LEU A 55 8.29 10.60 -9.37
CA LEU A 55 7.22 11.12 -8.51
C LEU A 55 7.74 11.72 -7.19
N GLY A 56 9.02 11.59 -6.88
CA GLY A 56 9.61 12.07 -5.62
C GLY A 56 9.63 11.03 -4.49
N ALA A 57 9.28 9.79 -4.75
CA ALA A 57 9.39 8.71 -3.78
C ALA A 57 10.84 8.18 -3.69
N GLN A 58 11.21 7.68 -2.52
CA GLN A 58 12.39 6.81 -2.35
C GLN A 58 12.07 5.43 -2.92
N THR A 59 13.11 4.67 -3.26
CA THR A 59 12.94 3.33 -3.80
C THR A 59 13.85 2.32 -3.13
N VAL A 60 13.35 1.12 -2.96
CA VAL A 60 14.11 -0.05 -2.52
C VAL A 60 13.99 -1.10 -3.61
N LEU A 61 15.10 -1.37 -4.30
CA LEU A 61 15.12 -2.34 -5.39
C LEU A 61 15.39 -3.74 -4.82
N GLU A 62 14.44 -4.66 -5.02
CA GLU A 62 14.64 -6.07 -4.72
C GLU A 62 15.52 -6.71 -5.80
N PRO A 63 16.56 -7.45 -5.44
CA PRO A 63 17.41 -8.16 -6.44
C PRO A 63 16.61 -9.17 -7.27
N THR A 64 15.65 -9.83 -6.63
CA THR A 64 14.71 -10.79 -7.24
C THR A 64 13.38 -10.69 -6.53
N PRO A 65 12.25 -10.91 -7.21
CA PRO A 65 10.94 -10.92 -6.56
C PRO A 65 10.90 -11.96 -5.42
N SER A 66 10.69 -11.50 -4.20
CA SER A 66 10.74 -12.35 -2.98
C SER A 66 9.36 -12.57 -2.34
N GLY A 67 8.33 -12.00 -2.95
CA GLY A 67 6.95 -12.02 -2.43
C GLY A 67 6.61 -10.82 -1.57
N LEU A 68 5.30 -10.62 -1.36
CA LEU A 68 4.77 -9.41 -0.74
C LEU A 68 5.32 -9.17 0.68
N LEU A 69 5.30 -10.17 1.54
CA LEU A 69 5.73 -9.99 2.95
C LEU A 69 7.22 -9.67 3.05
N THR A 70 8.07 -10.34 2.25
CA THR A 70 9.51 -10.06 2.23
C THR A 70 9.81 -8.67 1.70
N ALA A 71 9.10 -8.23 0.66
CA ALA A 71 9.20 -6.86 0.15
C ALA A 71 8.81 -5.83 1.23
N LEU A 72 7.75 -6.10 2.01
CA LEU A 72 7.32 -5.24 3.10
C LEU A 72 8.36 -5.20 4.23
N GLU A 73 8.91 -6.33 4.64
CA GLU A 73 9.99 -6.40 5.62
C GLU A 73 11.19 -5.56 5.17
N LEU A 74 11.63 -5.72 3.91
CA LEU A 74 12.72 -4.94 3.35
C LEU A 74 12.45 -3.44 3.40
N GLY A 75 11.23 -3.01 3.03
CA GLY A 75 10.82 -1.62 3.11
C GLY A 75 10.78 -1.10 4.55
N MET A 76 10.28 -1.89 5.48
CA MET A 76 10.19 -1.50 6.89
C MET A 76 11.56 -1.32 7.56
N TYR A 77 12.59 -2.06 7.13
CA TYR A 77 13.97 -1.86 7.60
C TYR A 77 14.55 -0.48 7.25
N THR A 78 13.99 0.19 6.24
CA THR A 78 14.46 1.54 5.86
C THR A 78 13.84 2.64 6.72
N ILE A 79 12.85 2.32 7.54
CA ILE A 79 12.10 3.29 8.36
C ILE A 79 12.71 3.33 9.77
N GLN A 80 12.98 4.54 10.28
CA GLN A 80 13.48 4.69 11.64
C GLN A 80 12.42 4.25 12.66
N PRO A 81 12.81 3.55 13.75
CA PRO A 81 11.88 3.09 14.78
C PRO A 81 11.06 4.19 15.46
N SER A 82 11.58 5.42 15.46
CA SER A 82 10.90 6.60 15.99
C SER A 82 9.79 7.16 15.08
N MET A 83 9.65 6.63 13.87
CA MET A 83 8.61 7.03 12.91
C MET A 83 7.47 6.02 12.90
N GLY A 84 6.26 6.52 12.75
CA GLY A 84 5.12 5.68 12.37
C GLY A 84 5.31 5.12 10.95
N THR A 85 4.68 4.00 10.68
CA THR A 85 4.75 3.35 9.37
C THR A 85 3.35 3.20 8.81
N VAL A 86 3.15 3.59 7.56
CA VAL A 86 1.97 3.24 6.78
C VAL A 86 2.38 2.39 5.58
N ILE A 87 1.65 1.32 5.35
CA ILE A 87 1.75 0.47 4.16
C ILE A 87 0.46 0.66 3.37
N ALA A 88 0.58 0.98 2.10
CA ALA A 88 -0.51 0.98 1.14
C ALA A 88 -0.13 0.06 -0.02
N LEU A 89 -1.06 -0.75 -0.52
CA LEU A 89 -0.85 -1.53 -1.74
C LEU A 89 -0.70 -0.59 -2.94
N GLY A 90 0.04 -1.00 -3.97
CA GLY A 90 0.36 -0.16 -5.13
C GLY A 90 -0.74 -0.06 -6.19
N ASP A 91 -1.93 -0.58 -5.92
CA ASP A 91 -3.06 -0.74 -6.84
C ASP A 91 -4.35 -0.04 -6.36
N LEU A 92 -4.18 1.13 -5.73
CA LEU A 92 -5.25 1.95 -5.17
C LEU A 92 -5.48 3.25 -5.99
N PRO A 93 -5.94 3.17 -7.25
CA PRO A 93 -6.03 4.34 -8.14
C PRO A 93 -7.06 5.37 -7.68
N CYS A 94 -8.01 5.00 -6.83
CA CYS A 94 -9.03 5.92 -6.32
C CYS A 94 -8.63 6.61 -5.01
N LEU A 95 -7.48 6.25 -4.42
CA LEU A 95 -7.00 6.82 -3.16
C LEU A 95 -6.73 8.31 -3.31
N THR A 96 -7.13 9.10 -2.33
CA THR A 96 -6.85 10.54 -2.29
C THR A 96 -6.00 10.92 -1.07
N PRO A 97 -5.29 12.08 -1.10
CA PRO A 97 -4.59 12.58 0.08
C PRO A 97 -5.49 12.75 1.31
N ALA A 98 -6.77 13.10 1.11
CA ALA A 98 -7.74 13.22 2.18
C ALA A 98 -8.08 11.87 2.83
N ASP A 99 -8.17 10.79 2.03
CA ASP A 99 -8.40 9.44 2.54
C ASP A 99 -7.22 8.97 3.38
N VAL A 100 -5.98 9.23 2.91
CA VAL A 100 -4.75 8.93 3.66
C VAL A 100 -4.73 9.68 4.99
N ASN A 101 -5.05 10.96 5.00
CA ASN A 101 -5.13 11.76 6.22
C ASN A 101 -6.13 11.21 7.21
N ALA A 102 -7.36 10.95 6.77
CA ALA A 102 -8.43 10.43 7.63
C ALA A 102 -8.06 9.06 8.23
N PHE A 103 -7.44 8.18 7.43
CA PHE A 103 -6.92 6.91 7.91
C PHE A 103 -5.86 7.10 9.01
N LEU A 104 -4.84 7.94 8.75
CA LEU A 104 -3.75 8.16 9.69
C LEU A 104 -4.20 8.86 10.99
N GLU A 105 -5.15 9.80 10.90
CA GLU A 105 -5.75 10.42 12.08
C GLU A 105 -6.42 9.39 12.99
N SER A 106 -7.17 8.47 12.41
CA SER A 106 -7.83 7.40 13.17
C SER A 106 -6.82 6.37 13.68
N ALA A 107 -5.80 6.04 12.87
CA ALA A 107 -4.77 5.07 13.21
C ALA A 107 -3.88 5.51 14.38
N ASP A 108 -3.64 6.80 14.57
CA ASP A 108 -2.84 7.34 15.68
C ASP A 108 -3.42 7.00 17.07
N LEU A 109 -4.70 6.66 17.14
CA LEU A 109 -5.37 6.26 18.37
C LEU A 109 -5.05 4.82 18.81
N HIS A 110 -4.40 4.03 17.95
CA HIS A 110 -4.19 2.61 18.12
C HIS A 110 -2.72 2.22 17.93
N ASP A 111 -2.32 1.07 18.44
CA ASP A 111 -0.96 0.56 18.25
C ASP A 111 -0.69 0.19 16.79
N SER A 112 -1.67 -0.46 16.18
CA SER A 112 -1.73 -0.69 14.72
C SER A 112 -3.18 -0.72 14.23
N SER A 113 -3.37 -0.37 12.96
CA SER A 113 -4.67 -0.26 12.33
C SER A 113 -4.61 -0.67 10.86
N PHE A 114 -5.75 -1.00 10.27
CA PHE A 114 -5.82 -1.33 8.85
C PHE A 114 -7.17 -0.93 8.24
N LEU A 115 -7.17 -0.79 6.91
CA LEU A 115 -8.38 -0.72 6.07
C LEU A 115 -8.58 -2.05 5.37
N CYS A 116 -9.81 -2.58 5.38
CA CYS A 116 -10.15 -3.73 4.55
C CYS A 116 -10.26 -3.33 3.06
N ASP A 117 -10.21 -4.32 2.17
CA ASP A 117 -10.53 -4.16 0.75
C ASP A 117 -12.05 -4.02 0.53
N SER A 118 -12.46 -3.77 -0.71
CA SER A 118 -13.86 -3.65 -1.10
C SER A 118 -14.64 -4.97 -1.01
N GLU A 119 -13.96 -6.11 -1.09
CA GLU A 119 -14.55 -7.45 -0.92
C GLU A 119 -14.73 -7.82 0.56
N GLY A 120 -14.10 -7.10 1.47
CA GLY A 120 -14.15 -7.36 2.90
C GLY A 120 -13.37 -8.61 3.34
N THR A 121 -12.42 -9.08 2.55
CA THR A 121 -11.61 -10.27 2.82
C THR A 121 -10.12 -9.96 2.98
N GLY A 122 -9.63 -8.99 2.25
CA GLY A 122 -8.26 -8.50 2.27
C GLY A 122 -8.09 -7.17 3.00
N SER A 123 -6.98 -6.51 2.76
CA SER A 123 -6.64 -5.19 3.32
C SER A 123 -5.90 -4.36 2.28
N THR A 124 -6.25 -3.08 2.16
CA THR A 124 -5.63 -2.13 1.24
C THR A 124 -4.53 -1.31 1.90
N MET A 125 -4.71 -0.96 3.16
CA MET A 125 -3.75 -0.18 3.95
C MET A 125 -3.57 -0.77 5.35
N TRP A 126 -2.38 -0.57 5.90
CA TRP A 126 -2.07 -0.89 7.29
C TRP A 126 -1.12 0.16 7.86
N ALA A 127 -1.28 0.51 9.14
CA ALA A 127 -0.41 1.47 9.81
C ALA A 127 -0.06 1.02 11.23
N ARG A 128 1.10 1.46 11.71
CA ARG A 128 1.48 1.40 13.12
C ARG A 128 2.04 2.73 13.59
N ARG A 129 1.79 3.07 14.84
CA ARG A 129 2.33 4.27 15.47
C ARG A 129 3.85 4.17 15.72
N PRO A 130 4.54 5.27 15.99
CA PRO A 130 5.94 5.26 16.41
C PRO A 130 6.16 4.36 17.64
N GLY A 131 7.24 3.58 17.61
CA GLY A 131 7.61 2.66 18.69
C GLY A 131 6.83 1.36 18.78
N SER A 132 5.78 1.17 17.96
CA SER A 132 5.05 -0.09 17.87
C SER A 132 5.90 -1.20 17.25
N THR A 133 5.76 -2.41 17.76
CA THR A 133 6.36 -3.63 17.22
C THR A 133 5.40 -4.46 16.37
N ALA A 134 4.17 -3.97 16.16
CA ALA A 134 3.17 -4.64 15.33
C ALA A 134 3.71 -4.90 13.91
N LEU A 135 3.32 -6.03 13.34
CA LEU A 135 3.72 -6.46 11.99
C LEU A 135 2.50 -6.52 11.06
N PRO A 136 2.68 -6.23 9.77
CA PRO A 136 1.62 -6.37 8.78
C PRO A 136 1.38 -7.84 8.41
N HIS A 137 0.13 -8.21 8.15
CA HIS A 137 -0.29 -9.55 7.76
C HIS A 137 -1.03 -9.55 6.42
N PHE A 138 -0.42 -8.93 5.39
CA PHE A 138 -0.97 -8.93 4.05
C PHE A 138 -0.93 -10.31 3.39
N GLY A 139 -1.89 -10.57 2.52
CA GLY A 139 -2.03 -11.83 1.78
C GLY A 139 -3.47 -12.35 1.82
N ILE A 140 -3.64 -13.64 1.57
CA ILE A 140 -4.97 -14.27 1.56
C ILE A 140 -5.63 -14.10 2.93
N ARG A 141 -6.88 -13.58 2.96
CA ARG A 141 -7.65 -13.31 4.18
C ARG A 141 -6.95 -12.34 5.15
N SER A 142 -6.20 -11.37 4.62
CA SER A 142 -5.41 -10.44 5.43
C SER A 142 -6.25 -9.64 6.42
N ARG A 143 -7.55 -9.37 6.14
CA ARG A 143 -8.47 -8.75 7.10
C ARG A 143 -8.58 -9.56 8.40
N ALA A 144 -8.78 -10.87 8.29
CA ALA A 144 -8.85 -11.75 9.47
C ALA A 144 -7.50 -11.80 10.19
N ALA A 145 -6.40 -11.96 9.45
CA ALA A 145 -5.06 -12.03 10.01
C ALA A 145 -4.66 -10.75 10.76
N HIS A 146 -4.99 -9.56 10.23
CA HIS A 146 -4.76 -8.29 10.91
C HIS A 146 -5.59 -8.18 12.20
N ARG A 147 -6.87 -8.59 12.19
CA ARG A 147 -7.69 -8.61 13.41
C ARG A 147 -7.14 -9.58 14.46
N GLU A 148 -6.75 -10.78 14.08
CA GLU A 148 -6.17 -11.79 14.96
C GLU A 148 -4.85 -11.34 15.57
N SER A 149 -4.06 -10.52 14.87
CA SER A 149 -2.83 -9.91 15.38
C SER A 149 -3.07 -8.71 16.30
N GLY A 150 -4.32 -8.30 16.51
CA GLY A 150 -4.69 -7.17 17.37
C GLY A 150 -4.72 -5.80 16.67
N SER A 151 -4.54 -5.75 15.34
CA SER A 151 -4.73 -4.50 14.59
C SER A 151 -6.21 -4.11 14.52
N ILE A 152 -6.48 -2.82 14.69
CA ILE A 152 -7.84 -2.28 14.68
C ILE A 152 -8.28 -1.93 13.26
N GLU A 153 -9.43 -2.44 12.85
CA GLU A 153 -10.03 -2.08 11.57
C GLU A 153 -10.62 -0.67 11.65
N ILE A 154 -10.14 0.23 10.79
CA ILE A 154 -10.61 1.61 10.69
C ILE A 154 -11.63 1.70 9.56
N PRO A 155 -12.77 2.38 9.74
CA PRO A 155 -13.65 2.69 8.63
C PRO A 155 -12.96 3.67 7.68
N GLY A 156 -13.10 3.45 6.37
CA GLY A 156 -12.54 4.30 5.34
C GLY A 156 -13.59 4.77 4.34
N SER A 157 -13.21 5.67 3.44
CA SER A 157 -14.04 6.02 2.31
C SER A 157 -14.14 4.83 1.34
N PRO A 158 -15.21 4.73 0.53
CA PRO A 158 -15.31 3.69 -0.48
C PRO A 158 -14.12 3.64 -1.45
N ARG A 159 -13.43 4.77 -1.66
CA ARG A 159 -12.24 4.87 -2.51
C ARG A 159 -11.02 4.20 -1.90
N ALA A 160 -10.82 4.32 -0.60
CA ALA A 160 -9.68 3.74 0.10
C ALA A 160 -9.77 2.21 0.24
N HIS A 161 -10.97 1.64 0.12
CA HIS A 161 -11.21 0.20 0.11
C HIS A 161 -11.01 -0.46 -1.25
N ARG A 162 -10.86 0.35 -2.32
CA ARG A 162 -10.93 -0.15 -3.70
C ARG A 162 -9.54 -0.37 -4.28
N ASP A 163 -9.13 -1.62 -4.26
CA ASP A 163 -8.04 -2.15 -5.07
C ASP A 163 -8.55 -2.59 -6.44
N VAL A 164 -7.69 -2.59 -7.45
CA VAL A 164 -8.05 -2.92 -8.82
C VAL A 164 -7.28 -4.14 -9.29
N ASP A 165 -7.79 -5.31 -8.90
CA ASP A 165 -7.21 -6.61 -9.26
C ASP A 165 -7.85 -7.23 -10.52
N THR A 166 -9.03 -6.76 -10.93
CA THR A 166 -9.82 -7.37 -12.02
C THR A 166 -10.32 -6.32 -13.02
N PRO A 167 -10.64 -6.73 -14.27
CA PRO A 167 -11.27 -5.84 -15.24
C PRO A 167 -12.58 -5.22 -14.74
N THR A 168 -13.36 -5.96 -13.96
CA THR A 168 -14.61 -5.44 -13.37
C THR A 168 -14.30 -4.34 -12.35
N ALA A 169 -13.33 -4.55 -11.46
CA ALA A 169 -12.91 -3.52 -10.50
C ALA A 169 -12.39 -2.25 -11.20
N LEU A 170 -11.75 -2.39 -12.38
CA LEU A 170 -11.33 -1.26 -13.18
C LEU A 170 -12.51 -0.43 -13.70
N TRP A 171 -13.57 -1.06 -14.19
CA TRP A 171 -14.77 -0.36 -14.64
C TRP A 171 -15.47 0.42 -13.53
N ASP A 172 -15.45 -0.14 -12.32
CA ASP A 172 -16.04 0.50 -11.15
C ASP A 172 -15.18 1.65 -10.60
N ALA A 173 -13.92 1.76 -11.04
CA ALA A 173 -12.97 2.79 -10.60
C ALA A 173 -12.95 4.04 -11.51
N ILE A 174 -13.54 3.96 -12.73
CA ILE A 174 -13.65 5.03 -13.70
C ILE A 174 -14.98 5.77 -13.52
#